data_83a8ee319c90bcf866edba3ba6a3c7fb
#
_entry.id   83a8ee319c90bcf866edba3ba6a3c7fb
#
_cell.length_a   1.000
_cell.length_b   1.000
_cell.length_c   1.000
_cell.angle_alpha   90.00
_cell.angle_beta   90.00
_cell.angle_gamma   90.00
#
_symmetry.space_group_name_H-M   'P 1'
#
loop_
_entity.id
_entity.type
_entity.pdbx_description
1 polymer ?
#
loop_
_entity_poly.entity_id
_entity_poly.type
_entity_poly.pdbx_seq_one_letter_code
_entity_poly.pdbx_strand_id
1 'polypeptide(L)'
;MVTTFYDEIGGYPTIEKIVATFYAGVAEDPILRPLYPEEDLGPAEERFRLFLVQYWGGPTTYSEARGHPRLRMRHAPFAVTPAAAERWLVHFREGLDAAQLTPEQDTQFWDYVTHAAQFMVNTMDDLTQR
;
A
#
# COMPACT_ATOMS: atom_id res chain seq x y z
N MET A 1 -11.23 -21.14 -17.58
CA MET A 1 -10.19 -20.63 -16.66
C MET A 1 -10.64 -19.28 -16.11
N VAL A 2 -10.54 -19.08 -14.81
CA VAL A 2 -10.94 -17.82 -14.19
C VAL A 2 -9.78 -16.84 -14.20
N THR A 3 -10.02 -15.66 -14.79
CA THR A 3 -9.03 -14.59 -14.79
C THR A 3 -9.14 -13.81 -13.48
N THR A 4 -8.04 -13.62 -12.78
CA THR A 4 -8.02 -12.85 -11.55
C THR A 4 -7.89 -11.36 -11.85
N PHE A 5 -8.21 -10.52 -10.87
CA PHE A 5 -7.97 -9.09 -10.99
C PHE A 5 -6.48 -8.82 -11.25
N TYR A 6 -5.60 -9.58 -10.59
CA TYR A 6 -4.16 -9.50 -10.82
C TYR A 6 -3.84 -9.67 -12.31
N ASP A 7 -4.41 -10.69 -12.94
CA ASP A 7 -4.18 -10.93 -14.38
C ASP A 7 -4.75 -9.79 -15.22
N GLU A 8 -5.94 -9.32 -14.88
CA GLU A 8 -6.64 -8.29 -15.65
C GLU A 8 -5.89 -6.96 -15.72
N ILE A 9 -5.20 -6.59 -14.63
CA ILE A 9 -4.48 -5.32 -14.59
C ILE A 9 -3.07 -5.39 -15.18
N GLY A 10 -2.63 -6.57 -15.64
CA GLY A 10 -1.32 -6.75 -16.23
C GLY A 10 -0.31 -7.48 -15.37
N GLY A 11 -0.72 -8.03 -14.24
CA GLY A 11 0.12 -8.88 -13.42
C GLY A 11 1.22 -8.14 -12.65
N TYR A 12 2.31 -8.84 -12.43
CA TYR A 12 3.42 -8.36 -11.60
C TYR A 12 3.99 -7.01 -12.06
N PRO A 13 4.27 -6.78 -13.36
CA PRO A 13 4.86 -5.51 -13.78
C PRO A 13 4.00 -4.28 -13.42
N THR A 14 2.68 -4.44 -13.46
CA THR A 14 1.76 -3.35 -13.12
C THR A 14 1.83 -3.04 -11.63
N ILE A 15 1.79 -4.07 -10.77
CA ILE A 15 1.89 -3.88 -9.33
C ILE A 15 3.26 -3.32 -8.95
N GLU A 16 4.32 -3.80 -9.57
CA GLU A 16 5.67 -3.29 -9.35
C GLU A 16 5.74 -1.79 -9.63
N LYS A 17 5.14 -1.34 -10.73
CA LYS A 17 5.14 0.08 -11.10
C LYS A 17 4.37 0.92 -10.09
N ILE A 18 3.21 0.45 -9.65
CA ILE A 18 2.39 1.14 -8.65
C ILE A 18 3.18 1.32 -7.37
N VAL A 19 3.78 0.24 -6.88
CA VAL A 19 4.49 0.25 -5.59
C VAL A 19 5.77 1.07 -5.67
N ALA A 20 6.51 0.99 -6.78
CA ALA A 20 7.71 1.80 -6.97
C ALA A 20 7.39 3.29 -6.96
N THR A 21 6.33 3.69 -7.65
CA THR A 21 5.89 5.09 -7.70
C THR A 21 5.47 5.55 -6.31
N PHE A 22 4.72 4.71 -5.59
CA PHE A 22 4.29 4.99 -4.21
C PHE A 22 5.51 5.26 -3.31
N TYR A 23 6.50 4.38 -3.30
CA TYR A 23 7.65 4.54 -2.41
C TYR A 23 8.59 5.67 -2.82
N ALA A 24 8.61 6.05 -4.09
CA ALA A 24 9.33 7.25 -4.49
C ALA A 24 8.75 8.49 -3.80
N GLY A 25 7.43 8.56 -3.65
CA GLY A 25 6.76 9.62 -2.90
C GLY A 25 7.01 9.53 -1.41
N VAL A 26 6.90 8.32 -0.85
CA VAL A 26 7.12 8.09 0.59
C VAL A 26 8.52 8.52 1.03
N ALA A 27 9.52 8.22 0.21
CA ALA A 27 10.91 8.54 0.54
C ALA A 27 11.14 10.03 0.77
N GLU A 28 10.33 10.87 0.14
CA GLU A 28 10.44 12.33 0.23
C GLU A 28 9.38 12.96 1.14
N ASP A 29 8.53 12.14 1.76
CA ASP A 29 7.41 12.64 2.56
C ASP A 29 7.81 12.80 4.02
N PRO A 30 7.79 14.03 4.56
CA PRO A 30 8.22 14.26 5.95
C PRO A 30 7.29 13.64 6.99
N ILE A 31 6.07 13.29 6.62
CA ILE A 31 5.11 12.65 7.54
C ILE A 31 5.28 11.14 7.51
N LEU A 32 5.43 10.56 6.31
CA LEU A 32 5.48 9.10 6.17
C LEU A 32 6.87 8.51 6.34
N ARG A 33 7.90 9.17 5.82
CA ARG A 33 9.26 8.60 5.87
C ARG A 33 9.69 8.19 7.28
N PRO A 34 9.45 9.01 8.32
CA PRO A 34 9.84 8.64 9.68
C PRO A 34 9.12 7.41 10.25
N LEU A 35 7.98 7.03 9.69
CA LEU A 35 7.25 5.85 10.16
C LEU A 35 7.92 4.54 9.72
N TYR A 36 8.83 4.60 8.77
CA TYR A 36 9.60 3.43 8.31
C TYR A 36 10.96 3.46 9.00
N PRO A 37 11.22 2.47 9.89
CA PRO A 37 12.47 2.50 10.67
C PRO A 37 13.72 2.18 9.86
N GLU A 38 13.58 1.49 8.73
CA GLU A 38 14.71 1.11 7.91
C GLU A 38 15.26 2.31 7.14
N GLU A 39 16.58 2.40 7.01
CA GLU A 39 17.22 3.40 6.17
C GLU A 39 16.91 3.15 4.69
N ASP A 40 16.85 1.87 4.31
CA ASP A 40 16.56 1.45 2.94
C ASP A 40 15.11 0.99 2.87
N LEU A 41 14.31 1.62 2.02
CA LEU A 41 12.92 1.27 1.82
C LEU A 41 12.72 0.04 0.92
N GLY A 42 13.79 -0.50 0.34
CA GLY A 42 13.71 -1.68 -0.53
C GLY A 42 12.97 -2.85 0.09
N PRO A 43 13.31 -3.28 1.31
CA PRO A 43 12.57 -4.38 1.96
C PRO A 43 11.09 -4.08 2.18
N ALA A 44 10.74 -2.85 2.56
CA ALA A 44 9.33 -2.45 2.72
C ALA A 44 8.60 -2.47 1.38
N GLU A 45 9.24 -1.98 0.33
CA GLU A 45 8.69 -2.00 -1.02
C GLU A 45 8.43 -3.43 -1.47
N GLU A 46 9.37 -4.34 -1.24
CA GLU A 46 9.21 -5.74 -1.61
C GLU A 46 8.04 -6.37 -0.86
N ARG A 47 7.94 -6.16 0.45
CA ARG A 47 6.85 -6.71 1.25
C ARG A 47 5.49 -6.23 0.75
N PHE A 48 5.36 -4.94 0.46
CA PHE A 48 4.10 -4.38 -0.01
C PHE A 48 3.75 -4.90 -1.40
N ARG A 49 4.73 -4.96 -2.28
CA ARG A 49 4.55 -5.49 -3.63
C ARG A 49 4.03 -6.93 -3.58
N LEU A 50 4.69 -7.79 -2.81
CA LEU A 50 4.29 -9.20 -2.71
C LEU A 50 2.93 -9.36 -2.05
N PHE A 51 2.59 -8.52 -1.08
CA PHE A 51 1.27 -8.54 -0.48
C PHE A 51 0.18 -8.21 -1.50
N LEU A 52 0.36 -7.15 -2.27
CA LEU A 52 -0.64 -6.75 -3.27
C LEU A 52 -0.78 -7.79 -4.39
N VAL A 53 0.33 -8.38 -4.81
CA VAL A 53 0.30 -9.48 -5.79
C VAL A 53 -0.60 -10.60 -5.28
N GLN A 54 -0.38 -11.05 -4.06
CA GLN A 54 -1.18 -12.11 -3.47
C GLN A 54 -2.64 -11.71 -3.26
N TYR A 55 -2.87 -10.50 -2.76
CA TYR A 55 -4.23 -10.03 -2.47
C TYR A 55 -5.12 -10.08 -3.71
N TRP A 56 -4.58 -9.67 -4.86
CA TRP A 56 -5.35 -9.59 -6.10
C TRP A 56 -5.37 -10.88 -6.91
N GLY A 57 -4.84 -11.97 -6.37
CA GLY A 57 -4.98 -13.29 -6.97
C GLY A 57 -3.74 -13.84 -7.66
N GLY A 58 -2.58 -13.19 -7.46
CA GLY A 58 -1.31 -13.70 -7.97
C GLY A 58 -0.68 -14.72 -7.01
N PRO A 59 0.60 -15.02 -7.19
CA PRO A 59 1.30 -15.99 -6.35
C PRO A 59 1.25 -15.64 -4.85
N THR A 60 1.23 -16.66 -4.01
CA THR A 60 1.12 -16.52 -2.55
C THR A 60 2.48 -16.41 -1.86
N THR A 61 3.46 -15.83 -2.53
CA THR A 61 4.82 -15.70 -2.02
C THR A 61 4.88 -14.96 -0.68
N TYR A 62 4.04 -13.94 -0.50
CA TYR A 62 3.99 -13.21 0.76
C TYR A 62 3.67 -14.13 1.94
N SER A 63 2.58 -14.89 1.84
CA SER A 63 2.16 -15.76 2.95
C SER A 63 3.13 -16.93 3.16
N GLU A 64 3.77 -17.42 2.11
CA GLU A 64 4.76 -18.50 2.23
C GLU A 64 5.97 -18.02 3.03
N ALA A 65 6.35 -16.76 2.89
CA ALA A 65 7.50 -16.19 3.59
C ALA A 65 7.14 -15.62 4.97
N ARG A 66 5.95 -15.04 5.14
CA ARG A 66 5.60 -14.27 6.33
C ARG A 66 4.34 -14.71 7.05
N GLY A 67 3.59 -15.67 6.53
CA GLY A 67 2.32 -16.12 7.10
C GLY A 67 1.18 -15.16 6.77
N HIS A 68 0.10 -15.22 7.56
CA HIS A 68 -1.07 -14.38 7.35
C HIS A 68 -0.69 -12.89 7.42
N PRO A 69 -1.21 -12.04 6.53
CA PRO A 69 -0.87 -10.61 6.51
C PRO A 69 -1.11 -9.87 7.82
N ARG A 70 -2.27 -10.05 8.47
CA ARG A 70 -2.60 -9.41 9.76
C ARG A 70 -2.18 -7.94 9.79
N LEU A 71 -2.64 -7.19 8.78
CA LEU A 71 -2.12 -5.85 8.51
C LEU A 71 -2.24 -4.89 9.70
N ARG A 72 -3.41 -4.87 10.35
CA ARG A 72 -3.62 -3.95 11.47
C ARG A 72 -2.71 -4.27 12.63
N MET A 73 -2.52 -5.57 12.92
CA MET A 73 -1.62 -6.00 13.99
C MET A 73 -0.16 -5.63 13.68
N ARG A 74 0.26 -5.78 12.42
CA ARG A 74 1.62 -5.45 12.02
C ARG A 74 1.88 -3.95 12.05
N HIS A 75 0.82 -3.12 11.98
CA HIS A 75 0.94 -1.67 12.08
C HIS A 75 0.79 -1.15 13.51
N ALA A 76 0.40 -2.01 14.46
CA ALA A 76 0.19 -1.58 15.85
C ALA A 76 1.40 -0.87 16.49
N PRO A 77 2.66 -1.25 16.20
CA PRO A 77 3.81 -0.54 16.74
C PRO A 77 4.01 0.89 16.21
N PHE A 78 3.27 1.27 15.17
CA PHE A 78 3.43 2.56 14.51
C PHE A 78 2.22 3.44 14.77
N ALA A 79 2.43 4.75 14.88
CA ALA A 79 1.34 5.70 15.07
C ALA A 79 0.73 6.03 13.70
N VAL A 80 -0.30 5.28 13.30
CA VAL A 80 -1.01 5.54 12.05
C VAL A 80 -2.15 6.50 12.35
N THR A 81 -1.93 7.78 12.08
CA THR A 81 -2.90 8.85 12.29
C THR A 81 -3.74 9.05 11.03
N PRO A 82 -4.89 9.74 11.12
CA PRO A 82 -5.64 10.15 9.92
C PRO A 82 -4.78 10.94 8.93
N ALA A 83 -3.90 11.82 9.43
CA ALA A 83 -3.00 12.58 8.57
C ALA A 83 -2.02 11.66 7.82
N ALA A 84 -1.46 10.66 8.50
CA ALA A 84 -0.57 9.69 7.86
C ALA A 84 -1.32 8.88 6.80
N ALA A 85 -2.54 8.44 7.11
CA ALA A 85 -3.36 7.68 6.16
C ALA A 85 -3.68 8.52 4.91
N GLU A 86 -3.97 9.81 5.09
CA GLU A 86 -4.23 10.71 3.98
C GLU A 86 -3.00 10.88 3.09
N ARG A 87 -1.82 11.08 3.68
CA ARG A 87 -0.57 11.18 2.91
C ARG A 87 -0.27 9.89 2.17
N TRP A 88 -0.51 8.75 2.81
CA TRP A 88 -0.34 7.44 2.19
C TRP A 88 -1.21 7.33 0.93
N LEU A 89 -2.46 7.76 1.03
CA LEU A 89 -3.39 7.70 -0.11
C LEU A 89 -2.98 8.64 -1.24
N VAL A 90 -2.41 9.80 -0.93
CA VAL A 90 -1.90 10.70 -1.97
C VAL A 90 -0.84 10.00 -2.82
N HIS A 91 0.10 9.32 -2.19
CA HIS A 91 1.17 8.63 -2.92
C HIS A 91 0.66 7.39 -3.63
N PHE A 92 -0.31 6.70 -3.04
CA PHE A 92 -0.90 5.55 -3.72
C PHE A 92 -1.71 5.98 -4.95
N ARG A 93 -2.38 7.14 -4.87
CA ARG A 93 -3.07 7.71 -6.04
C ARG A 93 -2.09 7.96 -7.18
N GLU A 94 -0.93 8.50 -6.87
CA GLU A 94 0.12 8.71 -7.88
C GLU A 94 0.53 7.39 -8.53
N GLY A 95 0.66 6.33 -7.74
CA GLY A 95 1.00 5.00 -8.26
C GLY A 95 -0.05 4.47 -9.22
N LEU A 96 -1.33 4.56 -8.84
CA LEU A 96 -2.42 4.10 -9.70
C LEU A 96 -2.49 4.91 -11.00
N ASP A 97 -2.29 6.21 -10.92
CA ASP A 97 -2.31 7.06 -12.11
C ASP A 97 -1.17 6.68 -13.07
N ALA A 98 -0.01 6.36 -12.54
CA ALA A 98 1.14 5.93 -13.35
C ALA A 98 0.88 4.61 -14.06
N ALA A 99 0.05 3.74 -13.49
CA ALA A 99 -0.26 2.43 -14.06
C ALA A 99 -1.24 2.50 -15.23
N GLN A 100 -1.99 3.58 -15.35
CA GLN A 100 -2.94 3.78 -16.45
C GLN A 100 -3.97 2.65 -16.57
N LEU A 101 -4.58 2.28 -15.46
CA LEU A 101 -5.60 1.25 -15.44
C LEU A 101 -6.88 1.74 -16.11
N THR A 102 -7.78 0.81 -16.49
CA THR A 102 -9.12 1.22 -16.92
C THR A 102 -9.85 1.90 -15.76
N PRO A 103 -10.87 2.73 -16.03
CA PRO A 103 -11.62 3.37 -14.95
C PRO A 103 -12.21 2.38 -13.95
N GLU A 104 -12.70 1.23 -14.41
CA GLU A 104 -13.26 0.20 -13.53
C GLU A 104 -12.19 -0.45 -12.66
N GLN A 105 -11.05 -0.77 -13.23
CA GLN A 105 -9.91 -1.35 -12.50
C GLN A 105 -9.38 -0.36 -11.49
N ASP A 106 -9.23 0.91 -11.87
CA ASP A 106 -8.75 1.97 -10.99
C ASP A 106 -9.68 2.11 -9.79
N THR A 107 -11.00 2.18 -10.03
CA THR A 107 -11.99 2.31 -8.97
C THR A 107 -11.93 1.13 -8.00
N GLN A 108 -11.84 -0.08 -8.52
CA GLN A 108 -11.80 -1.28 -7.69
C GLN A 108 -10.56 -1.28 -6.79
N PHE A 109 -9.42 -0.94 -7.35
CA PHE A 109 -8.17 -0.88 -6.59
C PHE A 109 -8.21 0.23 -5.54
N TRP A 110 -8.67 1.41 -5.96
CA TRP A 110 -8.75 2.58 -5.08
C TRP A 110 -9.71 2.35 -3.91
N ASP A 111 -10.86 1.75 -4.16
CA ASP A 111 -11.82 1.45 -3.10
C ASP A 111 -11.21 0.53 -2.05
N TYR A 112 -10.48 -0.48 -2.48
CA TYR A 112 -9.82 -1.38 -1.54
C TYR A 112 -8.80 -0.62 -0.68
N VAL A 113 -7.90 0.14 -1.30
CA VAL A 113 -6.82 0.78 -0.54
C VAL A 113 -7.33 1.91 0.36
N THR A 114 -8.41 2.61 -0.02
CA THR A 114 -9.00 3.63 0.85
C THR A 114 -9.59 3.00 2.11
N HIS A 115 -10.30 1.89 1.97
CA HIS A 115 -10.83 1.17 3.13
C HIS A 115 -9.70 0.59 3.99
N ALA A 116 -8.67 0.03 3.37
CA ALA A 116 -7.55 -0.53 4.10
C ALA A 116 -6.80 0.55 4.90
N ALA A 117 -6.56 1.70 4.29
CA ALA A 117 -5.87 2.80 4.96
C ALA A 117 -6.64 3.27 6.19
N GLN A 118 -7.96 3.41 6.07
CA GLN A 118 -8.80 3.80 7.20
C GLN A 118 -8.80 2.74 8.30
N PHE A 119 -8.81 1.48 7.91
CA PHE A 119 -8.77 0.36 8.86
C PHE A 119 -7.46 0.34 9.64
N MET A 120 -6.36 0.82 9.06
CA MET A 120 -5.05 0.85 9.72
C MET A 120 -4.91 1.99 10.74
N VAL A 121 -5.75 3.01 10.68
CA VAL A 121 -5.67 4.13 11.62
C VAL A 121 -5.83 3.60 13.04
N ASN A 122 -4.84 3.87 13.88
CA ASN A 122 -4.81 3.40 15.26
C ASN A 122 -4.48 4.51 16.27
N THR A 123 -4.26 5.73 15.79
CA THR A 123 -3.86 6.87 16.61
C THR A 123 -4.56 8.11 16.08
N MET A 124 -5.19 8.88 16.93
CA MET A 124 -5.84 10.11 16.51
C MET A 124 -4.81 11.22 16.38
N ASP A 125 -5.09 12.20 15.52
CA ASP A 125 -4.25 13.39 15.42
C ASP A 125 -4.28 14.12 16.77
N ASP A 126 -3.13 14.69 17.16
CA ASP A 126 -3.05 15.42 18.41
C ASP A 126 -3.63 16.83 18.23
N LEU A 127 -4.87 16.97 18.67
CA LEU A 127 -5.60 18.23 18.53
C LEU A 127 -5.20 19.27 19.59
N THR A 128 -4.38 18.89 20.56
CA THR A 128 -3.94 19.82 21.60
C THR A 128 -2.69 20.60 21.21
N GLN A 129 -2.05 20.27 20.12
CA GLN A 129 -0.83 20.92 19.63
C GLN A 129 -1.12 21.97 18.55
N ARG A 130 -2.25 22.57 18.61
CA ARG A 130 -2.61 23.60 17.64
C ARG A 130 -2.04 24.96 18.00
#